data_8824fb9a0b91c993f0f2d621ee24619f
#
_entry.id   8824fb9a0b91c993f0f2d621ee24619f
#
_cell.length_a   1.000
_cell.length_b   1.000
_cell.length_c   1.000
_cell.angle_alpha   90.00
_cell.angle_beta   90.00
_cell.angle_gamma   90.00
#
_symmetry.space_group_name_H-M   'P 1'
#
loop_
_entity.id
_entity.type
_entity.pdbx_description
1 polymer ?
#
loop_
_entity_poly.entity_id
_entity_poly.type
_entity_poly.pdbx_seq_one_letter_code
_entity_poly.pdbx_strand_id
1 'polypeptide(L)'
;IIVRAYNEGVAFRYHFPEMTNGLFLHIVGEQTSFTMPEGTMAYYERWAQGPYELRPLKGWGKEESERPLTLKLPDGLSVALLEAEMVDYVRGKFRLSAENPSTLETSLYSSVDIISPYSTPWRVIMVGERPVDLINNNDLVLNLNPACKLADTSWIKPGKVFRSGDLKQDRVKAAIDFAAERGIQYVHMDAGWYGPEMKMSSDATTVSPDKDLDIPALCKYAESKGIGLMVYVNQRALVQQLDTLLPLYKKWGLKGVKFGFVQIGNQRWSTWLHDAVRKCGEYGLMVDIHDEYRPTGFSRTYPNLMTQEGIRGNEEMPDATHNMTLPFTRYLAGAGDYTLCYFNNRVKNTKAHQLAMAAVYYSPLQFMFWYDRPEFYQGEEELEFWKAIPSV
;
A
#
# COMPACT_ATOMS: atom_id res chain seq x y z
N ILE A 1 2.76 16.52 -24.56
CA ILE A 1 2.05 16.43 -23.26
C ILE A 1 0.63 15.96 -23.54
N ILE A 2 0.14 15.04 -22.70
CA ILE A 2 -1.25 14.60 -22.68
C ILE A 2 -1.87 15.16 -21.39
N VAL A 3 -3.04 15.78 -21.49
CA VAL A 3 -3.78 16.34 -20.35
C VAL A 3 -5.16 15.70 -20.28
N ARG A 4 -5.61 15.39 -19.07
CA ARG A 4 -6.99 14.96 -18.78
C ARG A 4 -7.57 15.85 -17.70
N ALA A 5 -8.77 16.34 -17.93
CA ALA A 5 -9.53 17.12 -16.95
C ALA A 5 -10.76 16.32 -16.47
N TYR A 6 -10.98 16.36 -15.18
CA TYR A 6 -12.09 15.73 -14.48
C TYR A 6 -12.73 16.77 -13.55
N ASN A 7 -13.90 16.50 -13.04
CA ASN A 7 -14.53 17.38 -12.04
C ASN A 7 -13.69 17.47 -10.75
N GLU A 8 -12.93 16.39 -10.44
CA GLU A 8 -12.15 16.22 -9.23
C GLU A 8 -10.75 16.81 -9.34
N GLY A 9 -10.30 17.13 -10.56
CA GLY A 9 -8.95 17.66 -10.75
C GLY A 9 -8.43 17.49 -12.18
N VAL A 10 -7.15 17.73 -12.33
CA VAL A 10 -6.44 17.66 -13.62
C VAL A 10 -5.25 16.74 -13.50
N ALA A 11 -5.00 15.98 -14.54
CA ALA A 11 -3.80 15.18 -14.66
C ALA A 11 -3.09 15.43 -16.00
N PHE A 12 -1.78 15.39 -15.99
CA PHE A 12 -0.98 15.47 -17.21
C PHE A 12 0.18 14.48 -17.17
N ARG A 13 0.69 14.12 -18.36
CA ARG A 13 1.89 13.31 -18.50
C ARG A 13 2.66 13.67 -19.76
N TYR A 14 3.94 13.35 -19.77
CA TYR A 14 4.77 13.45 -20.96
C TYR A 14 4.56 12.22 -21.84
N HIS A 15 4.51 12.44 -23.15
CA HIS A 15 4.40 11.40 -24.16
C HIS A 15 5.54 11.54 -25.15
N PHE A 16 6.31 10.49 -25.31
CA PHE A 16 7.34 10.34 -26.31
C PHE A 16 6.75 9.51 -27.44
N PRO A 17 6.48 10.13 -28.63
CA PRO A 17 5.89 9.40 -29.75
C PRO A 17 6.89 8.41 -30.34
N GLU A 18 6.43 7.55 -31.20
CA GLU A 18 7.30 6.69 -31.99
C GLU A 18 8.31 7.55 -32.80
N MET A 19 9.58 7.18 -32.72
CA MET A 19 10.67 7.91 -33.33
C MET A 19 11.48 6.97 -34.27
N THR A 20 11.76 7.42 -35.47
CA THR A 20 12.58 6.66 -36.44
C THR A 20 14.05 6.62 -36.05
N ASN A 21 14.50 7.68 -35.35
CA ASN A 21 15.88 7.79 -34.83
C ASN A 21 15.80 8.01 -33.32
N GLY A 22 16.51 7.21 -32.53
CA GLY A 22 16.51 7.35 -31.05
C GLY A 22 15.35 6.65 -30.38
N LEU A 23 15.21 5.35 -30.65
CA LEU A 23 14.21 4.51 -30.00
C LEU A 23 14.38 4.45 -28.46
N PHE A 24 15.63 4.44 -27.99
CA PHE A 24 16.00 4.37 -26.58
C PHE A 24 16.33 5.77 -26.06
N LEU A 25 15.69 6.16 -24.97
CA LEU A 25 15.90 7.44 -24.32
C LEU A 25 16.26 7.24 -22.84
N HIS A 26 17.27 7.98 -22.39
CA HIS A 26 17.66 8.04 -20.99
C HIS A 26 17.17 9.36 -20.38
N ILE A 27 16.18 9.30 -19.49
CA ILE A 27 15.60 10.44 -18.80
C ILE A 27 16.35 10.66 -17.50
N VAL A 28 17.10 11.74 -17.39
CA VAL A 28 17.93 12.06 -16.22
C VAL A 28 17.15 12.78 -15.11
N GLY A 29 15.98 13.34 -15.43
CA GLY A 29 15.15 14.08 -14.49
C GLY A 29 13.92 14.67 -15.16
N GLU A 30 13.09 15.32 -14.36
CA GLU A 30 11.85 15.93 -14.78
C GLU A 30 11.77 17.38 -14.25
N GLN A 31 11.48 18.32 -15.13
CA GLN A 31 11.34 19.75 -14.78
C GLN A 31 9.86 20.13 -14.61
N THR A 32 9.13 19.31 -13.87
CA THR A 32 7.74 19.59 -13.52
C THR A 32 7.71 20.39 -12.24
N SER A 33 7.01 21.53 -12.25
CA SER A 33 6.90 22.42 -11.11
C SER A 33 5.46 22.88 -10.86
N PHE A 34 5.17 23.18 -9.60
CA PHE A 34 3.87 23.64 -9.12
C PHE A 34 4.07 24.85 -8.21
N THR A 35 3.69 26.03 -8.71
CA THR A 35 3.78 27.26 -7.92
C THR A 35 2.50 27.49 -7.15
N MET A 36 2.63 27.67 -5.84
CA MET A 36 1.53 27.87 -4.90
C MET A 36 1.47 29.32 -4.41
N PRO A 37 0.30 29.81 -3.97
CA PRO A 37 0.19 31.11 -3.31
C PRO A 37 1.09 31.20 -2.08
N GLU A 38 1.60 32.39 -1.79
CA GLU A 38 2.34 32.65 -0.55
C GLU A 38 1.45 32.39 0.68
N GLY A 39 2.00 31.76 1.71
CA GLY A 39 1.25 31.37 2.91
C GLY A 39 0.68 29.95 2.84
N THR A 40 0.90 29.21 1.73
CA THR A 40 0.49 27.81 1.64
C THR A 40 1.17 26.95 2.71
N MET A 41 0.38 26.11 3.37
CA MET A 41 0.82 25.10 4.32
C MET A 41 0.80 23.71 3.66
N ALA A 42 1.77 22.86 4.01
CA ALA A 42 1.88 21.50 3.47
C ALA A 42 1.87 20.47 4.58
N TYR A 43 1.16 19.37 4.38
CA TYR A 43 1.33 18.15 5.18
C TYR A 43 2.58 17.43 4.69
N TYR A 44 3.71 17.82 5.25
CA TYR A 44 5.03 17.30 4.91
C TYR A 44 5.27 15.92 5.51
N GLU A 45 5.86 15.03 4.75
CA GLU A 45 6.29 13.71 5.21
C GLU A 45 7.56 13.29 4.45
N ARG A 46 8.61 12.98 5.17
CA ARG A 46 9.93 12.75 4.59
C ARG A 46 10.12 11.38 3.93
N TRP A 47 9.48 10.34 4.49
CA TRP A 47 9.54 8.95 3.99
C TRP A 47 8.21 8.25 4.24
N ALA A 48 7.94 7.17 3.51
CA ALA A 48 6.62 6.54 3.39
C ALA A 48 5.95 6.12 4.72
N GLN A 49 6.71 5.83 5.77
CA GLN A 49 6.23 5.52 7.12
C GLN A 49 6.59 6.63 8.13
N GLY A 50 6.93 7.82 7.62
CA GLY A 50 7.28 8.98 8.42
C GLY A 50 6.10 9.63 9.13
N PRO A 51 6.36 10.50 10.11
CA PRO A 51 5.32 11.33 10.68
C PRO A 51 4.93 12.46 9.71
N TYR A 52 3.64 12.73 9.62
CA TYR A 52 3.15 13.95 8.96
C TYR A 52 3.32 15.16 9.86
N GLU A 53 3.80 16.26 9.29
CA GLU A 53 3.91 17.55 9.95
C GLU A 53 3.26 18.62 9.08
N LEU A 54 2.37 19.44 9.67
CA LEU A 54 1.84 20.61 8.97
C LEU A 54 2.86 21.73 9.04
N ARG A 55 3.51 22.03 7.92
CA ARG A 55 4.58 23.03 7.79
C ARG A 55 4.22 24.11 6.77
N PRO A 56 4.69 25.36 6.96
CA PRO A 56 4.71 26.32 5.86
C PRO A 56 5.49 25.73 4.67
N LEU A 57 5.00 25.95 3.45
CA LEU A 57 5.73 25.51 2.25
C LEU A 57 7.13 26.12 2.21
N LYS A 58 7.23 27.39 2.58
CA LYS A 58 8.49 28.08 2.75
C LYS A 58 9.30 27.49 3.91
N GLY A 59 10.53 27.11 3.66
CA GLY A 59 11.47 26.73 4.72
C GLY A 59 11.78 25.25 4.86
N TRP A 60 11.42 24.40 3.88
CA TRP A 60 11.86 22.98 3.88
C TRP A 60 13.37 22.81 3.66
N GLY A 61 14.05 23.83 3.16
CA GLY A 61 15.45 23.73 2.78
C GLY A 61 15.65 22.78 1.60
N LYS A 62 16.56 21.81 1.77
CA LYS A 62 16.84 20.77 0.76
C LYS A 62 16.08 19.47 1.00
N GLU A 63 15.14 19.45 1.93
CA GLU A 63 14.36 18.26 2.24
C GLU A 63 13.31 17.98 1.15
N GLU A 64 12.94 16.71 1.04
CA GLU A 64 11.93 16.25 0.09
C GLU A 64 10.73 15.67 0.85
N SER A 65 9.53 15.85 0.30
CA SER A 65 8.30 15.26 0.82
C SER A 65 7.79 14.15 -0.07
N GLU A 66 7.22 13.14 0.57
CA GLU A 66 6.50 12.06 -0.11
C GLU A 66 5.20 12.55 -0.76
N ARG A 67 4.65 11.70 -1.62
CA ARG A 67 3.32 11.83 -2.20
C ARG A 67 2.34 10.83 -1.55
N PRO A 68 1.03 11.12 -1.45
CA PRO A 68 0.38 12.39 -1.79
C PRO A 68 0.88 13.53 -0.94
N LEU A 69 1.05 14.70 -1.56
CA LEU A 69 1.35 15.93 -0.84
C LEU A 69 0.11 16.80 -0.76
N THR A 70 -0.47 16.89 0.41
CA THR A 70 -1.67 17.71 0.66
C THR A 70 -1.27 19.09 1.13
N LEU A 71 -1.87 20.10 0.51
CA LEU A 71 -1.62 21.51 0.71
C LEU A 71 -2.89 22.21 1.19
N LYS A 72 -2.74 23.16 2.10
CA LYS A 72 -3.78 24.13 2.49
C LYS A 72 -3.40 25.50 1.95
N LEU A 73 -4.22 26.06 1.08
CA LEU A 73 -3.99 27.34 0.48
C LEU A 73 -4.53 28.47 1.41
N PRO A 74 -4.02 29.69 1.30
CA PRO A 74 -4.43 30.80 2.15
C PRO A 74 -5.92 31.20 2.01
N ASP A 75 -6.52 30.93 0.85
CA ASP A 75 -7.94 31.17 0.56
C ASP A 75 -8.87 30.07 1.08
N GLY A 76 -8.31 29.02 1.72
CA GLY A 76 -9.05 27.91 2.30
C GLY A 76 -9.15 26.68 1.42
N LEU A 77 -8.78 26.76 0.14
CA LEU A 77 -8.77 25.58 -0.73
C LEU A 77 -7.78 24.53 -0.27
N SER A 78 -8.11 23.28 -0.51
CA SER A 78 -7.25 22.12 -0.31
C SER A 78 -6.80 21.58 -1.66
N VAL A 79 -5.50 21.31 -1.80
CA VAL A 79 -4.90 20.75 -3.01
C VAL A 79 -4.14 19.49 -2.65
N ALA A 80 -4.21 18.47 -3.49
CA ALA A 80 -3.33 17.30 -3.36
C ALA A 80 -2.56 17.07 -4.66
N LEU A 81 -1.25 16.88 -4.53
CA LEU A 81 -0.36 16.50 -5.62
C LEU A 81 -0.03 15.01 -5.50
N LEU A 82 -0.28 14.25 -6.57
CA LEU A 82 -0.13 12.80 -6.58
C LEU A 82 0.51 12.31 -7.90
N GLU A 83 0.76 11.02 -7.95
CA GLU A 83 1.09 10.27 -9.17
C GLU A 83 0.01 9.20 -9.43
N ALA A 84 -0.23 8.89 -10.70
CA ALA A 84 -1.03 7.74 -11.11
C ALA A 84 -0.35 6.97 -12.23
N GLU A 85 -0.64 5.66 -12.34
CA GLU A 85 -0.06 4.75 -13.34
C GLU A 85 1.50 4.73 -13.31
N MET A 86 2.09 4.75 -12.10
CA MET A 86 3.54 4.60 -11.92
C MET A 86 3.89 3.11 -11.87
N VAL A 87 4.16 2.49 -13.02
CA VAL A 87 4.36 1.05 -13.19
C VAL A 87 5.78 0.74 -13.66
N ASP A 88 6.17 1.21 -14.83
CA ASP A 88 7.52 1.03 -15.40
C ASP A 88 8.24 2.37 -15.42
N TYR A 89 8.39 2.95 -14.25
CA TYR A 89 9.00 4.26 -14.06
C TYR A 89 9.63 4.35 -12.66
N VAL A 90 10.20 5.50 -12.32
CA VAL A 90 10.71 5.81 -10.98
C VAL A 90 9.68 6.59 -10.20
N ARG A 91 9.63 6.39 -8.87
CA ARG A 91 8.81 7.22 -8.01
C ARG A 91 9.33 8.65 -7.95
N GLY A 92 8.40 9.60 -7.85
CA GLY A 92 8.70 11.00 -7.59
C GLY A 92 8.48 11.36 -6.13
N LYS A 93 9.17 12.40 -5.69
CA LYS A 93 8.93 13.18 -4.48
C LYS A 93 8.79 14.65 -4.86
N PHE A 94 8.51 15.49 -3.88
CA PHE A 94 8.46 16.93 -4.05
C PHE A 94 9.56 17.61 -3.23
N ARG A 95 10.26 18.55 -3.84
CA ARG A 95 11.21 19.44 -3.19
C ARG A 95 10.85 20.88 -3.49
N LEU A 96 11.35 21.82 -2.70
CA LEU A 96 11.24 23.24 -3.02
C LEU A 96 12.24 23.62 -4.11
N SER A 97 11.81 24.48 -5.02
CA SER A 97 12.70 25.14 -5.97
C SER A 97 13.73 25.99 -5.23
N ALA A 98 14.96 25.96 -5.71
CA ALA A 98 16.03 26.81 -5.19
C ALA A 98 15.83 28.28 -5.53
N GLU A 99 15.09 28.57 -6.60
CA GLU A 99 14.84 29.92 -7.10
C GLU A 99 13.60 30.58 -6.52
N ASN A 100 12.55 29.77 -6.23
CA ASN A 100 11.28 30.27 -5.73
C ASN A 100 10.74 29.39 -4.59
N PRO A 101 10.72 29.88 -3.34
CA PRO A 101 10.30 29.11 -2.17
C PRO A 101 8.80 28.78 -2.12
N SER A 102 8.00 29.30 -3.05
CA SER A 102 6.58 28.95 -3.22
C SER A 102 6.37 27.93 -4.33
N THR A 103 7.42 27.44 -4.97
CA THR A 103 7.37 26.46 -6.07
C THR A 103 7.88 25.10 -5.61
N LEU A 104 7.05 24.09 -5.79
CA LEU A 104 7.42 22.68 -5.66
C LEU A 104 7.92 22.15 -7.00
N GLU A 105 8.96 21.36 -6.98
CA GLU A 105 9.50 20.63 -8.12
C GLU A 105 9.38 19.13 -7.90
N THR A 106 9.11 18.38 -8.96
CA THR A 106 9.20 16.92 -8.91
C THR A 106 10.67 16.51 -8.84
N SER A 107 10.98 15.67 -7.86
CA SER A 107 12.30 15.03 -7.70
C SER A 107 12.15 13.54 -7.99
N LEU A 108 12.82 13.04 -9.03
CA LEU A 108 12.82 11.62 -9.36
C LEU A 108 13.87 10.88 -8.52
N TYR A 109 13.54 9.67 -8.07
CA TYR A 109 14.44 8.83 -7.28
C TYR A 109 15.74 8.49 -8.00
N SER A 110 15.67 8.27 -9.32
CA SER A 110 16.82 8.02 -10.19
C SER A 110 16.47 8.36 -11.65
N SER A 111 17.42 8.24 -12.56
CA SER A 111 17.15 8.25 -14.00
C SER A 111 16.30 7.05 -14.43
N VAL A 112 15.72 7.16 -15.63
CA VAL A 112 14.82 6.17 -16.23
C VAL A 112 15.26 5.90 -17.66
N ASP A 113 15.27 4.63 -18.06
CA ASP A 113 15.44 4.20 -19.44
C ASP A 113 14.08 3.83 -20.04
N ILE A 114 13.73 4.43 -21.16
CA ILE A 114 12.48 4.17 -21.87
C ILE A 114 12.72 3.80 -23.32
N ILE A 115 11.74 3.10 -23.90
CA ILE A 115 11.67 2.80 -25.32
C ILE A 115 10.44 3.49 -25.89
N SER A 116 10.62 4.34 -26.90
CA SER A 116 9.50 5.01 -27.57
C SER A 116 8.69 4.03 -28.45
N PRO A 117 7.36 4.17 -28.57
CA PRO A 117 6.51 5.18 -27.92
C PRO A 117 6.33 4.91 -26.41
N TYR A 118 6.40 5.94 -25.59
CA TYR A 118 6.30 5.82 -24.14
C TYR A 118 5.51 6.99 -23.54
N SER A 119 4.78 6.73 -22.45
CA SER A 119 4.14 7.78 -21.64
C SER A 119 4.60 7.65 -20.20
N THR A 120 5.00 8.77 -19.60
CA THR A 120 5.34 8.80 -18.16
C THR A 120 4.12 8.58 -17.29
N PRO A 121 4.27 8.31 -15.98
CA PRO A 121 3.17 8.38 -15.04
C PRO A 121 2.45 9.73 -15.10
N TRP A 122 1.20 9.73 -14.69
CA TRP A 122 0.42 10.95 -14.56
C TRP A 122 0.89 11.76 -13.35
N ARG A 123 1.00 13.07 -13.53
CA ARG A 123 1.09 14.08 -12.47
C ARG A 123 -0.33 14.56 -12.21
N VAL A 124 -0.81 14.36 -10.98
CA VAL A 124 -2.21 14.57 -10.63
C VAL A 124 -2.33 15.76 -9.68
N ILE A 125 -3.27 16.64 -9.96
CA ILE A 125 -3.61 17.79 -9.14
C ILE A 125 -5.10 17.67 -8.80
N MET A 126 -5.41 17.40 -7.53
CA MET A 126 -6.77 17.41 -7.02
C MET A 126 -7.01 18.71 -6.29
N VAL A 127 -8.22 19.27 -6.42
CA VAL A 127 -8.62 20.50 -5.75
C VAL A 127 -9.98 20.29 -5.10
N GLY A 128 -10.12 20.73 -3.85
CA GLY A 128 -11.38 20.72 -3.10
C GLY A 128 -11.56 21.97 -2.29
N GLU A 129 -12.80 22.38 -2.07
CA GLU A 129 -13.12 23.50 -1.17
C GLU A 129 -12.79 23.14 0.28
N ARG A 130 -12.93 21.85 0.64
CA ARG A 130 -12.63 21.29 1.96
C ARG A 130 -11.74 20.06 1.82
N PRO A 131 -10.95 19.70 2.84
CA PRO A 131 -10.14 18.48 2.79
C PRO A 131 -10.94 17.22 2.49
N VAL A 132 -12.20 17.11 2.96
CA VAL A 132 -13.07 15.95 2.72
C VAL A 132 -13.42 15.78 1.24
N ASP A 133 -13.43 16.85 0.45
CA ASP A 133 -13.73 16.77 -0.96
C ASP A 133 -12.61 16.04 -1.72
N LEU A 134 -11.36 16.10 -1.23
CA LEU A 134 -10.25 15.33 -1.79
C LEU A 134 -10.45 13.81 -1.58
N ILE A 135 -10.97 13.38 -0.42
CA ILE A 135 -11.24 11.97 -0.14
C ILE A 135 -12.34 11.44 -1.04
N ASN A 136 -13.41 12.21 -1.19
CA ASN A 136 -14.56 11.81 -2.01
C ASN A 136 -14.20 11.68 -3.50
N ASN A 137 -13.08 12.26 -3.91
CA ASN A 137 -12.65 12.40 -5.31
C ASN A 137 -11.41 11.55 -5.65
N ASN A 138 -10.96 10.67 -4.77
CA ASN A 138 -9.74 9.88 -4.99
C ASN A 138 -9.88 8.81 -6.09
N ASP A 139 -11.07 8.53 -6.59
CA ASP A 139 -11.31 7.72 -7.78
C ASP A 139 -10.59 8.25 -9.03
N LEU A 140 -10.21 9.53 -9.04
CA LEU A 140 -9.39 10.12 -10.10
C LEU A 140 -8.11 9.31 -10.33
N VAL A 141 -7.43 8.87 -9.27
CA VAL A 141 -6.21 8.08 -9.36
C VAL A 141 -6.47 6.74 -10.05
N LEU A 142 -7.57 6.07 -9.71
CA LEU A 142 -7.99 4.82 -10.35
C LEU A 142 -8.34 5.06 -11.83
N ASN A 143 -9.09 6.11 -12.14
CA ASN A 143 -9.57 6.44 -13.48
C ASN A 143 -8.44 6.78 -14.48
N LEU A 144 -7.27 7.12 -13.99
CA LEU A 144 -6.07 7.34 -14.79
C LEU A 144 -5.32 6.05 -15.14
N ASN A 145 -5.67 4.93 -14.55
CA ASN A 145 -5.08 3.62 -14.82
C ASN A 145 -5.91 2.83 -15.86
N PRO A 146 -5.29 1.89 -16.57
CA PRO A 146 -6.00 1.00 -17.48
C PRO A 146 -7.08 0.16 -16.77
N ALA A 147 -8.08 -0.27 -17.53
CA ALA A 147 -9.10 -1.20 -17.05
C ALA A 147 -8.48 -2.54 -16.59
N CYS A 148 -9.25 -3.31 -15.83
CA CYS A 148 -8.87 -4.63 -15.33
C CYS A 148 -8.39 -5.54 -16.47
N LYS A 149 -7.25 -6.20 -16.25
CA LYS A 149 -6.62 -7.14 -17.18
C LYS A 149 -6.74 -8.60 -16.76
N LEU A 150 -7.30 -8.89 -15.59
CA LEU A 150 -7.60 -10.26 -15.18
C LEU A 150 -8.86 -10.75 -15.87
N ALA A 151 -8.80 -11.95 -16.43
CA ALA A 151 -9.94 -12.56 -17.11
C ALA A 151 -11.07 -12.94 -16.15
N ASP A 152 -10.73 -13.33 -14.93
CA ASP A 152 -11.66 -13.65 -13.85
C ASP A 152 -11.20 -12.99 -12.55
N THR A 153 -12.10 -12.26 -11.92
CA THR A 153 -11.92 -11.60 -10.62
C THR A 153 -12.82 -12.18 -9.53
N SER A 154 -13.62 -13.19 -9.83
CA SER A 154 -14.63 -13.75 -8.92
C SER A 154 -14.02 -14.37 -7.66
N TRP A 155 -12.74 -14.76 -7.71
CA TRP A 155 -11.98 -15.32 -6.61
C TRP A 155 -11.40 -14.25 -5.66
N ILE A 156 -11.34 -12.99 -6.08
CA ILE A 156 -10.88 -11.87 -5.25
C ILE A 156 -11.99 -11.52 -4.27
N LYS A 157 -11.73 -11.70 -2.99
CA LYS A 157 -12.72 -11.45 -1.95
C LYS A 157 -12.11 -10.52 -0.90
N PRO A 158 -12.63 -9.29 -0.78
CA PRO A 158 -12.26 -8.42 0.33
C PRO A 158 -12.58 -9.06 1.68
N GLY A 159 -11.83 -8.71 2.70
CA GLY A 159 -12.07 -9.24 4.04
C GLY A 159 -11.11 -8.72 5.09
N LYS A 160 -11.43 -9.06 6.33
CA LYS A 160 -10.62 -8.77 7.51
C LYS A 160 -9.60 -9.88 7.70
N VAL A 161 -8.44 -9.52 8.19
CA VAL A 161 -7.30 -10.43 8.35
C VAL A 161 -6.85 -10.43 9.80
N PHE A 162 -6.75 -11.63 10.39
CA PHE A 162 -6.07 -11.83 11.67
C PHE A 162 -4.60 -12.15 11.41
N ARG A 163 -3.68 -11.38 11.96
CA ARG A 163 -2.25 -11.67 11.86
C ARG A 163 -1.81 -12.66 12.94
N SER A 164 -1.35 -13.84 12.56
CA SER A 164 -0.72 -14.80 13.45
C SER A 164 0.80 -14.63 13.43
N GLY A 165 1.33 -14.06 14.50
CA GLY A 165 2.79 -13.94 14.72
C GLY A 165 3.39 -15.11 15.48
N ASP A 166 2.57 -15.99 16.06
CA ASP A 166 3.02 -17.22 16.73
C ASP A 166 2.94 -18.39 15.75
N LEU A 167 4.09 -18.73 15.18
CA LEU A 167 4.23 -19.65 14.07
C LEU A 167 4.39 -21.11 14.55
N LYS A 168 3.34 -21.63 15.21
CA LYS A 168 3.19 -23.04 15.61
C LYS A 168 1.85 -23.57 15.12
N GLN A 169 1.79 -24.87 14.82
CA GLN A 169 0.62 -25.52 14.24
C GLN A 169 -0.66 -25.28 15.06
N ASP A 170 -0.58 -25.48 16.38
CA ASP A 170 -1.70 -25.29 17.30
C ASP A 170 -2.12 -23.82 17.44
N ARG A 171 -1.16 -22.90 17.41
CA ARG A 171 -1.41 -21.47 17.51
C ARG A 171 -2.07 -20.89 16.27
N VAL A 172 -1.64 -21.32 15.09
CA VAL A 172 -2.28 -20.92 13.83
C VAL A 172 -3.69 -21.52 13.76
N LYS A 173 -3.92 -22.76 14.21
CA LYS A 173 -5.28 -23.32 14.32
C LYS A 173 -6.17 -22.50 15.27
N ALA A 174 -5.66 -22.12 16.42
CA ALA A 174 -6.40 -21.26 17.36
C ALA A 174 -6.77 -19.90 16.72
N ALA A 175 -5.86 -19.31 15.95
CA ALA A 175 -6.14 -18.09 15.20
C ALA A 175 -7.22 -18.30 14.11
N ILE A 176 -7.21 -19.45 13.43
CA ILE A 176 -8.25 -19.83 12.45
C ILE A 176 -9.62 -20.00 13.13
N ASP A 177 -9.68 -20.70 14.25
CA ASP A 177 -10.92 -20.88 15.01
C ASP A 177 -11.47 -19.54 15.52
N PHE A 178 -10.60 -18.68 16.07
CA PHE A 178 -10.95 -17.34 16.49
C PHE A 178 -11.50 -16.49 15.33
N ALA A 179 -10.83 -16.54 14.17
CA ALA A 179 -11.26 -15.83 12.99
C ALA A 179 -12.67 -16.28 12.54
N ALA A 180 -12.91 -17.59 12.50
CA ALA A 180 -14.19 -18.18 12.12
C ALA A 180 -15.33 -17.76 13.08
N GLU A 181 -15.08 -17.78 14.38
CA GLU A 181 -16.05 -17.36 15.40
C GLU A 181 -16.38 -15.86 15.33
N ARG A 182 -15.43 -15.04 14.90
CA ARG A 182 -15.53 -13.57 14.90
C ARG A 182 -15.88 -12.95 13.56
N GLY A 183 -16.13 -13.76 12.53
CA GLY A 183 -16.46 -13.24 11.19
C GLY A 183 -15.28 -12.55 10.50
N ILE A 184 -14.06 -12.99 10.76
CA ILE A 184 -12.84 -12.58 10.09
C ILE A 184 -12.59 -13.56 8.95
N GLN A 185 -12.29 -13.09 7.74
CA GLN A 185 -12.24 -13.92 6.55
C GLN A 185 -10.89 -14.61 6.33
N TYR A 186 -9.81 -14.02 6.86
CA TYR A 186 -8.46 -14.49 6.60
C TYR A 186 -7.62 -14.57 7.85
N VAL A 187 -6.68 -15.52 7.85
CA VAL A 187 -5.57 -15.58 8.79
C VAL A 187 -4.27 -15.47 8.01
N HIS A 188 -3.39 -14.59 8.46
CA HIS A 188 -2.09 -14.38 7.87
C HIS A 188 -0.99 -14.88 8.79
N MET A 189 -0.16 -15.81 8.30
CA MET A 189 1.09 -16.22 8.95
C MET A 189 2.20 -15.24 8.55
N ASP A 190 2.73 -14.52 9.54
CA ASP A 190 3.71 -13.48 9.31
C ASP A 190 5.14 -14.01 9.20
N ALA A 191 6.12 -13.10 9.14
CA ALA A 191 7.54 -13.34 8.92
C ALA A 191 8.15 -14.46 9.79
N GLY A 192 9.11 -15.18 9.23
CA GLY A 192 9.89 -16.20 9.95
C GLY A 192 9.44 -17.64 9.78
N TRP A 193 8.36 -17.94 9.04
CA TRP A 193 7.89 -19.32 8.86
C TRP A 193 8.84 -20.18 8.01
N TYR A 194 9.59 -19.57 7.08
CA TYR A 194 10.58 -20.27 6.24
C TYR A 194 12.04 -20.01 6.67
N GLY A 195 12.24 -19.44 7.87
CA GLY A 195 13.56 -19.22 8.48
C GLY A 195 14.08 -17.81 8.31
N PRO A 196 15.39 -17.62 8.25
CA PRO A 196 16.01 -16.31 8.28
C PRO A 196 15.85 -15.59 6.93
N GLU A 197 14.74 -14.96 6.72
CA GLU A 197 14.30 -14.33 5.47
C GLU A 197 15.24 -13.23 4.94
N MET A 198 16.06 -12.64 5.80
CA MET A 198 17.08 -11.65 5.41
C MET A 198 18.35 -12.27 4.81
N LYS A 199 18.46 -13.59 4.77
CA LYS A 199 19.61 -14.28 4.17
C LYS A 199 19.31 -14.69 2.73
N MET A 200 20.33 -14.67 1.88
CA MET A 200 20.22 -15.11 0.49
C MET A 200 19.96 -16.62 0.37
N SER A 201 20.24 -17.38 1.42
CA SER A 201 19.98 -18.84 1.49
C SER A 201 18.57 -19.16 2.00
N SER A 202 17.73 -18.18 2.29
CA SER A 202 16.35 -18.45 2.71
C SER A 202 15.54 -19.05 1.55
N ASP A 203 14.72 -20.02 1.87
CA ASP A 203 13.91 -20.77 0.90
C ASP A 203 12.44 -20.78 1.31
N ALA A 204 11.64 -19.97 0.64
CA ALA A 204 10.21 -19.86 0.90
C ALA A 204 9.38 -20.97 0.23
N THR A 205 10.02 -21.97 -0.37
CA THR A 205 9.34 -23.19 -0.83
C THR A 205 9.11 -24.21 0.28
N THR A 206 9.78 -24.03 1.43
CA THR A 206 9.75 -24.97 2.56
C THR A 206 9.58 -24.25 3.89
N VAL A 207 8.94 -24.89 4.83
CA VAL A 207 8.90 -24.44 6.22
C VAL A 207 10.26 -24.67 6.87
N SER A 208 10.71 -23.71 7.68
CA SER A 208 11.96 -23.84 8.43
C SER A 208 11.92 -25.07 9.36
N PRO A 209 13.01 -25.86 9.45
CA PRO A 209 13.04 -27.08 10.27
C PRO A 209 12.81 -26.86 11.77
N ASP A 210 13.00 -25.62 12.26
CA ASP A 210 12.74 -25.26 13.66
C ASP A 210 11.28 -24.86 13.92
N LYS A 211 10.41 -24.89 12.89
CA LYS A 211 8.99 -24.56 13.00
C LYS A 211 8.14 -25.82 12.93
N ASP A 212 7.21 -25.92 13.88
CA ASP A 212 6.16 -26.93 13.83
C ASP A 212 4.97 -26.37 13.02
N LEU A 213 5.06 -26.50 11.68
CA LEU A 213 4.04 -25.99 10.76
C LEU A 213 3.89 -26.92 9.55
N ASP A 214 2.66 -27.33 9.28
CA ASP A 214 2.24 -27.96 8.03
C ASP A 214 1.26 -27.01 7.31
N ILE A 215 1.78 -26.19 6.40
CA ILE A 215 0.97 -25.17 5.70
C ILE A 215 -0.14 -25.80 4.87
N PRO A 216 0.08 -26.85 4.06
CA PRO A 216 -0.99 -27.56 3.35
C PRO A 216 -2.11 -28.07 4.28
N ALA A 217 -1.75 -28.64 5.43
CA ALA A 217 -2.74 -29.08 6.42
C ALA A 217 -3.51 -27.91 7.06
N LEU A 218 -2.81 -26.80 7.33
CA LEU A 218 -3.44 -25.57 7.83
C LEU A 218 -4.40 -24.95 6.80
N CYS A 219 -4.04 -24.94 5.52
CA CYS A 219 -4.94 -24.46 4.45
C CYS A 219 -6.23 -25.29 4.38
N LYS A 220 -6.14 -26.62 4.46
CA LYS A 220 -7.31 -27.52 4.49
C LYS A 220 -8.17 -27.28 5.73
N TYR A 221 -7.52 -27.09 6.89
CA TYR A 221 -8.22 -26.80 8.13
C TYR A 221 -8.95 -25.45 8.04
N ALA A 222 -8.28 -24.40 7.57
CA ALA A 222 -8.87 -23.08 7.38
C ALA A 222 -10.06 -23.13 6.41
N GLU A 223 -9.91 -23.82 5.28
CA GLU A 223 -10.99 -24.00 4.29
C GLU A 223 -12.21 -24.70 4.90
N SER A 224 -12.03 -25.72 5.77
CA SER A 224 -13.10 -26.38 6.47
C SER A 224 -13.89 -25.47 7.44
N LYS A 225 -13.30 -24.35 7.82
CA LYS A 225 -13.88 -23.29 8.67
C LYS A 225 -14.37 -22.07 7.86
N GLY A 226 -14.22 -22.10 6.54
CA GLY A 226 -14.55 -20.95 5.68
C GLY A 226 -13.51 -19.83 5.73
N ILE A 227 -12.30 -20.09 6.21
CA ILE A 227 -11.22 -19.10 6.38
C ILE A 227 -10.17 -19.27 5.28
N GLY A 228 -9.70 -18.16 4.70
CA GLY A 228 -8.55 -18.14 3.81
C GLY A 228 -7.24 -17.99 4.57
N LEU A 229 -6.20 -18.72 4.16
CA LEU A 229 -4.87 -18.57 4.72
C LEU A 229 -3.96 -17.78 3.80
N MET A 230 -3.16 -16.87 4.36
CA MET A 230 -2.18 -16.04 3.67
C MET A 230 -0.80 -16.19 4.35
N VAL A 231 0.26 -15.90 3.61
CA VAL A 231 1.64 -15.97 4.14
C VAL A 231 2.43 -14.71 3.80
N TYR A 232 3.37 -14.38 4.67
CA TYR A 232 4.41 -13.40 4.42
C TYR A 232 5.54 -13.99 3.57
N VAL A 233 6.06 -13.24 2.61
CA VAL A 233 7.32 -13.54 1.92
C VAL A 233 8.13 -12.27 1.71
N ASN A 234 9.40 -12.29 2.11
CA ASN A 234 10.32 -11.19 1.91
C ASN A 234 10.63 -10.97 0.42
N GLN A 235 10.76 -9.72 0.00
CA GLN A 235 11.12 -9.39 -1.39
C GLN A 235 12.34 -10.16 -1.89
N ARG A 236 13.31 -10.43 -1.02
CA ARG A 236 14.53 -11.17 -1.37
C ARG A 236 14.24 -12.59 -1.87
N ALA A 237 13.36 -13.32 -1.18
CA ALA A 237 12.92 -14.63 -1.59
C ALA A 237 12.03 -14.56 -2.84
N LEU A 238 11.12 -13.57 -2.89
CA LEU A 238 10.26 -13.34 -4.05
C LEU A 238 11.05 -13.09 -5.34
N VAL A 239 12.09 -12.26 -5.28
CA VAL A 239 12.95 -11.96 -6.46
C VAL A 239 13.63 -13.23 -7.00
N GLN A 240 13.98 -14.16 -6.12
CA GLN A 240 14.71 -15.38 -6.51
C GLN A 240 13.77 -16.52 -6.91
N GLN A 241 12.59 -16.63 -6.29
CA GLN A 241 11.80 -17.85 -6.29
C GLN A 241 10.36 -17.65 -6.80
N LEU A 242 9.96 -16.44 -7.22
CA LEU A 242 8.55 -16.11 -7.52
C LEU A 242 7.87 -17.18 -8.39
N ASP A 243 8.50 -17.53 -9.52
CA ASP A 243 7.92 -18.46 -10.49
C ASP A 243 7.81 -19.91 -9.96
N THR A 244 8.54 -20.24 -8.90
CA THR A 244 8.42 -21.53 -8.18
C THR A 244 7.38 -21.43 -7.06
N LEU A 245 7.32 -20.28 -6.37
CA LEU A 245 6.42 -20.08 -5.23
C LEU A 245 4.95 -20.04 -5.65
N LEU A 246 4.62 -19.35 -6.74
CA LEU A 246 3.23 -19.12 -7.13
C LEU A 246 2.46 -20.42 -7.40
N PRO A 247 2.95 -21.37 -8.24
CA PRO A 247 2.27 -22.65 -8.42
C PRO A 247 2.24 -23.49 -7.14
N LEU A 248 3.28 -23.42 -6.30
CA LEU A 248 3.34 -24.12 -5.03
C LEU A 248 2.29 -23.61 -4.05
N TYR A 249 2.17 -22.29 -3.88
CA TYR A 249 1.23 -21.66 -2.98
C TYR A 249 -0.22 -21.88 -3.41
N LYS A 250 -0.48 -21.80 -4.71
CA LYS A 250 -1.78 -22.23 -5.26
C LYS A 250 -2.09 -23.69 -4.92
N LYS A 251 -1.13 -24.60 -5.08
CA LYS A 251 -1.28 -26.04 -4.74
C LYS A 251 -1.52 -26.23 -3.24
N TRP A 252 -0.89 -25.45 -2.37
CA TRP A 252 -1.14 -25.49 -0.93
C TRP A 252 -2.53 -25.00 -0.53
N GLY A 253 -3.18 -24.17 -1.37
CA GLY A 253 -4.49 -23.59 -1.14
C GLY A 253 -4.46 -22.21 -0.50
N LEU A 254 -3.28 -21.55 -0.49
CA LEU A 254 -3.15 -20.17 -0.02
C LEU A 254 -4.02 -19.23 -0.84
N LYS A 255 -4.52 -18.16 -0.19
CA LYS A 255 -5.39 -17.14 -0.81
C LYS A 255 -4.65 -15.85 -1.13
N GLY A 256 -3.48 -15.64 -0.56
CA GLY A 256 -2.69 -14.45 -0.81
C GLY A 256 -1.30 -14.49 -0.21
N VAL A 257 -0.52 -13.49 -0.58
CA VAL A 257 0.87 -13.30 -0.14
C VAL A 257 1.06 -11.85 0.29
N LYS A 258 1.64 -11.67 1.48
CA LYS A 258 2.16 -10.38 1.91
C LYS A 258 3.62 -10.27 1.48
N PHE A 259 3.93 -9.26 0.68
CA PHE A 259 5.29 -8.93 0.27
C PHE A 259 5.93 -8.04 1.32
N GLY A 260 6.96 -8.51 1.98
CA GLY A 260 7.65 -7.73 3.03
C GLY A 260 9.03 -7.25 2.63
N PHE A 261 9.47 -6.20 3.28
CA PHE A 261 10.72 -5.45 3.03
C PHE A 261 10.86 -5.03 1.57
N VAL A 262 9.75 -4.54 1.00
CA VAL A 262 9.70 -4.13 -0.40
C VAL A 262 10.42 -2.81 -0.58
N GLN A 263 11.46 -2.86 -1.40
CA GLN A 263 12.18 -1.68 -1.86
C GLN A 263 11.58 -1.20 -3.18
N ILE A 264 11.20 0.06 -3.22
CA ILE A 264 10.71 0.71 -4.41
C ILE A 264 11.40 2.08 -4.55
N GLY A 265 11.49 2.58 -5.75
CA GLY A 265 12.08 3.89 -6.02
C GLY A 265 12.61 3.95 -7.43
N ASN A 266 13.60 3.12 -7.77
CA ASN A 266 14.10 3.04 -9.14
C ASN A 266 13.18 2.20 -10.05
N GLN A 267 13.32 2.38 -11.35
CA GLN A 267 12.52 1.72 -12.38
C GLN A 267 12.55 0.19 -12.26
N ARG A 268 13.73 -0.41 -12.07
CA ARG A 268 13.88 -1.87 -11.97
C ARG A 268 12.95 -2.48 -10.91
N TRP A 269 12.92 -1.88 -9.72
CA TRP A 269 12.10 -2.42 -8.62
C TRP A 269 10.62 -2.12 -8.81
N SER A 270 10.27 -0.97 -9.39
CA SER A 270 8.88 -0.66 -9.73
C SER A 270 8.34 -1.65 -10.77
N THR A 271 9.07 -1.88 -11.86
CA THR A 271 8.68 -2.83 -12.91
C THR A 271 8.55 -4.24 -12.36
N TRP A 272 9.56 -4.70 -11.61
CA TRP A 272 9.54 -6.04 -11.00
C TRP A 272 8.34 -6.23 -10.08
N LEU A 273 8.06 -5.26 -9.21
CA LEU A 273 6.98 -5.35 -8.23
C LEU A 273 5.60 -5.48 -8.90
N HIS A 274 5.35 -4.65 -9.90
CA HIS A 274 4.07 -4.69 -10.63
C HIS A 274 3.93 -5.97 -11.47
N ASP A 275 5.02 -6.49 -12.03
CA ASP A 275 5.01 -7.81 -12.69
C ASP A 275 4.75 -8.94 -11.69
N ALA A 276 5.32 -8.90 -10.49
CA ALA A 276 5.06 -9.88 -9.44
C ALA A 276 3.58 -9.88 -9.01
N VAL A 277 2.97 -8.71 -8.85
CA VAL A 277 1.52 -8.59 -8.56
C VAL A 277 0.68 -9.17 -9.69
N ARG A 278 0.99 -8.86 -10.95
CA ARG A 278 0.33 -9.43 -12.13
C ARG A 278 0.39 -10.95 -12.11
N LYS A 279 1.57 -11.52 -11.93
CA LYS A 279 1.78 -12.98 -11.84
C LYS A 279 0.98 -13.60 -10.69
N CYS A 280 0.95 -12.98 -9.51
CA CYS A 280 0.08 -13.44 -8.41
C CYS A 280 -1.39 -13.53 -8.85
N GLY A 281 -1.88 -12.54 -9.59
CA GLY A 281 -3.24 -12.55 -10.15
C GLY A 281 -3.51 -13.73 -11.07
N GLU A 282 -2.56 -14.11 -11.89
CA GLU A 282 -2.65 -15.29 -12.79
C GLU A 282 -2.75 -16.61 -12.03
N TYR A 283 -2.19 -16.68 -10.82
CA TYR A 283 -2.29 -17.84 -9.94
C TYR A 283 -3.44 -17.78 -8.94
N GLY A 284 -4.26 -16.73 -8.95
CA GLY A 284 -5.39 -16.57 -8.04
C GLY A 284 -4.95 -16.21 -6.61
N LEU A 285 -3.89 -15.42 -6.47
CA LEU A 285 -3.34 -14.97 -5.19
C LEU A 285 -3.52 -13.47 -5.01
N MET A 286 -4.14 -13.07 -3.91
CA MET A 286 -4.23 -11.68 -3.46
C MET A 286 -2.89 -11.21 -2.91
N VAL A 287 -2.62 -9.91 -3.00
CA VAL A 287 -1.35 -9.31 -2.57
C VAL A 287 -1.59 -8.16 -1.61
N ASP A 288 -0.81 -8.15 -0.54
CA ASP A 288 -0.53 -7.02 0.32
C ASP A 288 0.95 -6.65 0.16
N ILE A 289 1.28 -5.36 0.04
CA ILE A 289 2.67 -4.89 -0.09
C ILE A 289 3.03 -4.05 1.13
N HIS A 290 4.07 -4.44 1.85
CA HIS A 290 4.57 -3.68 3.00
C HIS A 290 5.76 -2.76 2.67
N ASP A 291 6.10 -1.94 3.64
CA ASP A 291 7.18 -0.95 3.69
C ASP A 291 6.93 0.32 2.86
N GLU A 292 7.69 0.58 1.81
CA GLU A 292 7.72 1.89 1.15
C GLU A 292 6.68 2.11 0.05
N TYR A 293 5.97 1.09 -0.38
CA TYR A 293 5.09 1.20 -1.54
C TYR A 293 3.84 2.03 -1.22
N ARG A 294 3.60 3.05 -2.02
CA ARG A 294 2.36 3.84 -2.04
C ARG A 294 1.62 3.64 -3.35
N PRO A 295 0.31 3.37 -3.30
CA PRO A 295 -0.46 3.07 -4.50
C PRO A 295 -0.50 4.25 -5.46
N THR A 296 -0.61 3.92 -6.75
CA THR A 296 -0.82 4.85 -7.85
C THR A 296 -1.97 4.41 -8.76
N GLY A 297 -2.90 3.63 -8.20
CA GLY A 297 -4.10 3.15 -8.88
C GLY A 297 -3.93 1.83 -9.63
N PHE A 298 -2.82 1.12 -9.48
CA PHE A 298 -2.57 -0.16 -10.17
C PHE A 298 -3.60 -1.24 -9.84
N SER A 299 -4.24 -1.16 -8.66
CA SER A 299 -5.33 -2.05 -8.25
C SER A 299 -6.55 -2.02 -9.16
N ARG A 300 -6.76 -0.96 -9.96
CA ARG A 300 -7.78 -0.97 -11.01
C ARG A 300 -7.46 -1.96 -12.13
N THR A 301 -6.18 -2.07 -12.49
CA THR A 301 -5.70 -2.95 -13.57
C THR A 301 -5.53 -4.38 -13.08
N TYR A 302 -5.05 -4.53 -11.84
CA TYR A 302 -4.83 -5.80 -11.16
C TYR A 302 -5.44 -5.76 -9.75
N PRO A 303 -6.76 -6.03 -9.63
CA PRO A 303 -7.50 -5.90 -8.38
C PRO A 303 -7.11 -6.92 -7.30
N ASN A 304 -6.26 -7.90 -7.62
CA ASN A 304 -5.61 -8.75 -6.64
C ASN A 304 -4.58 -8.01 -5.78
N LEU A 305 -4.13 -6.81 -6.15
CA LEU A 305 -3.42 -5.89 -5.26
C LEU A 305 -4.45 -5.23 -4.34
N MET A 306 -4.62 -5.81 -3.15
CA MET A 306 -5.71 -5.48 -2.27
C MET A 306 -5.39 -4.30 -1.34
N THR A 307 -4.19 -4.31 -0.76
CA THR A 307 -3.78 -3.27 0.19
C THR A 307 -2.27 -3.08 0.17
N GLN A 308 -1.81 -1.96 0.73
CA GLN A 308 -0.40 -1.61 0.79
C GLN A 308 -0.12 -0.81 2.05
N GLU A 309 1.04 -1.05 2.67
CA GLU A 309 1.46 -0.22 3.79
C GLU A 309 1.83 1.20 3.32
N GLY A 310 3.08 1.52 3.13
CA GLY A 310 3.50 2.88 2.78
C GLY A 310 2.86 3.95 3.67
N ILE A 311 2.66 3.63 4.96
CA ILE A 311 1.90 4.40 5.94
C ILE A 311 2.55 4.24 7.31
N ARG A 312 2.53 5.29 8.13
CA ARG A 312 2.89 5.19 9.53
C ARG A 312 1.72 4.59 10.31
N GLY A 313 1.71 3.26 10.40
CA GLY A 313 0.70 2.47 11.09
C GLY A 313 1.07 2.10 12.53
N ASN A 314 0.40 1.11 13.09
CA ASN A 314 0.66 0.67 14.47
C ASN A 314 2.00 -0.06 14.66
N GLU A 315 2.78 -0.28 13.64
CA GLU A 315 4.18 -0.70 13.82
C GLU A 315 5.00 0.40 14.49
N GLU A 316 4.73 1.68 14.19
CA GLU A 316 5.34 2.86 14.79
C GLU A 316 4.50 3.51 15.90
N MET A 317 3.31 2.99 16.17
CA MET A 317 2.40 3.47 17.22
C MET A 317 2.20 5.00 17.20
N PRO A 318 1.65 5.58 16.11
CA PRO A 318 1.39 7.01 16.05
C PRO A 318 0.27 7.42 17.02
N ASP A 319 0.21 8.71 17.32
CA ASP A 319 -0.86 9.26 18.15
C ASP A 319 -2.16 9.54 17.36
N ALA A 320 -3.21 9.92 18.07
CA ALA A 320 -4.50 10.22 17.46
C ALA A 320 -4.45 11.43 16.51
N THR A 321 -3.59 12.41 16.77
CA THR A 321 -3.43 13.58 15.89
C THR A 321 -2.90 13.16 14.53
N HIS A 322 -1.86 12.32 14.51
CA HIS A 322 -1.34 11.76 13.27
C HIS A 322 -2.40 10.94 12.54
N ASN A 323 -3.13 10.08 13.28
CA ASN A 323 -4.18 9.25 12.68
C ASN A 323 -5.25 10.08 11.96
N MET A 324 -5.65 11.21 12.54
CA MET A 324 -6.64 12.09 11.94
C MET A 324 -6.15 12.81 10.66
N THR A 325 -4.86 12.82 10.37
CA THR A 325 -4.31 13.39 9.12
C THR A 325 -4.32 12.41 7.97
N LEU A 326 -4.27 11.10 8.24
CA LEU A 326 -4.09 10.06 7.23
C LEU A 326 -5.19 10.00 6.17
N PRO A 327 -6.50 10.16 6.48
CA PRO A 327 -7.55 10.20 5.48
C PRO A 327 -7.34 11.29 4.43
N PHE A 328 -6.80 12.44 4.84
CA PHE A 328 -6.60 13.63 4.00
C PHE A 328 -5.21 13.70 3.36
N THR A 329 -4.39 12.69 3.56
CA THR A 329 -3.01 12.61 3.08
C THR A 329 -2.77 11.26 2.42
N ARG A 330 -2.25 10.28 3.15
CA ARG A 330 -1.86 8.96 2.63
C ARG A 330 -2.99 8.23 1.90
N TYR A 331 -4.23 8.26 2.44
CA TYR A 331 -5.36 7.54 1.85
C TYR A 331 -5.89 8.15 0.56
N LEU A 332 -5.49 9.36 0.20
CA LEU A 332 -5.79 9.93 -1.13
C LEU A 332 -5.15 9.13 -2.27
N ALA A 333 -4.07 8.40 -1.99
CA ALA A 333 -3.44 7.50 -2.96
C ALA A 333 -4.21 6.19 -3.16
N GLY A 334 -5.01 5.76 -2.20
CA GLY A 334 -5.76 4.50 -2.21
C GLY A 334 -5.59 3.69 -0.93
N ALA A 335 -5.90 2.40 -1.00
CA ALA A 335 -5.91 1.48 0.14
C ALA A 335 -4.63 1.54 1.00
N GLY A 336 -4.79 1.30 2.31
CA GLY A 336 -3.68 1.29 3.25
C GLY A 336 -3.81 0.22 4.32
N ASP A 337 -2.77 -0.60 4.50
CA ASP A 337 -2.65 -1.49 5.65
C ASP A 337 -2.08 -0.70 6.84
N TYR A 338 -2.95 -0.38 7.78
CA TYR A 338 -2.59 0.39 8.99
C TYR A 338 -2.11 -0.51 10.14
N THR A 339 -2.22 -1.82 10.01
CA THR A 339 -1.79 -2.76 11.07
C THR A 339 -2.52 -2.56 12.40
N LEU A 340 -3.86 -2.51 12.37
CA LEU A 340 -4.70 -2.27 13.56
C LEU A 340 -4.45 -3.31 14.67
N CYS A 341 -4.45 -2.88 15.93
CA CYS A 341 -4.38 -3.75 17.09
C CYS A 341 -5.08 -3.12 18.31
N TYR A 342 -5.50 -3.94 19.27
CA TYR A 342 -6.40 -3.51 20.35
C TYR A 342 -5.81 -3.71 21.75
N PHE A 343 -4.92 -4.68 21.93
CA PHE A 343 -4.45 -5.10 23.26
C PHE A 343 -2.97 -4.73 23.52
N ASN A 344 -2.26 -4.22 22.53
CA ASN A 344 -0.88 -3.85 22.71
C ASN A 344 -0.74 -2.56 23.55
N ASN A 345 0.03 -2.63 24.63
CA ASN A 345 0.22 -1.51 25.56
C ASN A 345 0.99 -0.30 24.99
N ARG A 346 1.58 -0.42 23.81
CA ARG A 346 2.23 0.71 23.11
C ARG A 346 1.23 1.58 22.36
N VAL A 347 -0.03 1.13 22.16
CA VAL A 347 -1.06 1.91 21.49
C VAL A 347 -1.32 3.19 22.27
N LYS A 348 -1.20 4.35 21.60
CA LYS A 348 -1.30 5.68 22.21
C LYS A 348 -2.72 6.27 22.23
N ASN A 349 -3.70 5.47 21.84
CA ASN A 349 -5.11 5.86 21.80
C ASN A 349 -5.99 4.74 22.40
N THR A 350 -7.30 4.86 22.29
CA THR A 350 -8.25 3.91 22.88
C THR A 350 -8.62 2.78 21.91
N LYS A 351 -9.14 1.66 22.42
CA LYS A 351 -9.75 0.61 21.59
C LYS A 351 -10.86 1.17 20.69
N ALA A 352 -11.68 2.09 21.20
CA ALA A 352 -12.72 2.75 20.41
C ALA A 352 -12.13 3.56 19.23
N HIS A 353 -10.98 4.23 19.44
CA HIS A 353 -10.28 4.91 18.35
C HIS A 353 -9.76 3.92 17.29
N GLN A 354 -9.18 2.79 17.70
CA GLN A 354 -8.74 1.74 16.78
C GLN A 354 -9.92 1.15 15.97
N LEU A 355 -11.08 0.94 16.62
CA LEU A 355 -12.30 0.49 15.92
C LEU A 355 -12.81 1.54 14.92
N ALA A 356 -12.79 2.82 15.30
CA ALA A 356 -13.18 3.89 14.39
C ALA A 356 -12.27 3.96 13.17
N MET A 357 -10.95 3.78 13.33
CA MET A 357 -10.02 3.70 12.21
C MET A 357 -10.33 2.52 11.29
N ALA A 358 -10.72 1.36 11.83
CA ALA A 358 -11.15 0.22 11.02
C ALA A 358 -12.37 0.54 10.13
N ALA A 359 -13.23 1.46 10.55
CA ALA A 359 -14.38 1.91 9.76
C ALA A 359 -14.03 3.03 8.75
N VAL A 360 -13.02 3.86 9.07
CA VAL A 360 -12.68 5.06 8.27
C VAL A 360 -11.58 4.76 7.25
N TYR A 361 -10.65 3.89 7.55
CA TYR A 361 -9.51 3.60 6.70
C TYR A 361 -9.86 2.55 5.64
N TYR A 362 -9.75 2.95 4.39
CA TYR A 362 -10.02 2.07 3.27
C TYR A 362 -8.93 1.01 3.10
N SER A 363 -9.30 -0.25 3.23
CA SER A 363 -8.42 -1.40 2.98
C SER A 363 -9.24 -2.64 2.62
N PRO A 364 -9.23 -3.11 1.37
CA PRO A 364 -9.91 -4.34 0.97
C PRO A 364 -9.40 -5.62 1.65
N LEU A 365 -8.15 -5.61 2.14
CA LEU A 365 -7.62 -6.57 3.11
C LEU A 365 -7.24 -5.80 4.37
N GLN A 366 -8.11 -5.84 5.39
CA GLN A 366 -7.93 -5.05 6.58
C GLN A 366 -7.33 -5.88 7.70
N PHE A 367 -6.05 -5.67 7.98
CA PHE A 367 -5.36 -6.31 9.10
C PHE A 367 -5.80 -5.69 10.42
N MET A 368 -6.41 -6.49 11.30
CA MET A 368 -7.11 -6.01 12.49
C MET A 368 -6.49 -6.42 13.81
N PHE A 369 -5.63 -7.41 13.85
CA PHE A 369 -5.04 -7.95 15.09
C PHE A 369 -3.53 -8.09 14.94
N TRP A 370 -2.84 -6.96 14.66
CA TRP A 370 -1.43 -6.98 14.27
C TRP A 370 -0.49 -7.55 15.35
N TYR A 371 -0.66 -7.09 16.58
CA TYR A 371 0.14 -7.56 17.74
C TYR A 371 -0.69 -8.36 18.74
N ASP A 372 -1.93 -8.66 18.40
CA ASP A 372 -2.86 -9.32 19.30
C ASP A 372 -2.83 -10.85 19.14
N ARG A 373 -3.38 -11.53 20.13
CA ARG A 373 -3.52 -12.99 20.14
C ARG A 373 -4.95 -13.35 20.53
N PRO A 374 -5.46 -14.52 20.10
CA PRO A 374 -6.81 -14.96 20.49
C PRO A 374 -7.05 -14.94 22.02
N GLU A 375 -6.04 -15.30 22.81
CA GLU A 375 -6.12 -15.34 24.27
C GLU A 375 -6.25 -13.97 24.93
N PHE A 376 -5.95 -12.88 24.23
CA PHE A 376 -6.10 -11.52 24.77
C PHE A 376 -7.57 -11.06 24.76
N TYR A 377 -8.39 -11.65 23.93
CA TYR A 377 -9.82 -11.37 23.88
C TYR A 377 -10.54 -12.06 25.05
N GLN A 378 -11.20 -11.29 25.89
CA GLN A 378 -11.91 -11.75 27.07
C GLN A 378 -13.45 -11.57 26.97
N GLY A 379 -13.95 -11.35 25.75
CA GLY A 379 -15.36 -11.12 25.50
C GLY A 379 -15.74 -9.64 25.47
N GLU A 380 -14.81 -8.78 25.04
CA GLU A 380 -15.06 -7.34 24.88
C GLU A 380 -16.13 -7.09 23.81
N GLU A 381 -17.36 -6.79 24.25
CA GLU A 381 -18.51 -6.59 23.37
C GLU A 381 -18.29 -5.46 22.35
N GLU A 382 -17.57 -4.41 22.75
CA GLU A 382 -17.25 -3.30 21.86
C GLU A 382 -16.40 -3.72 20.64
N LEU A 383 -15.61 -4.78 20.76
CA LEU A 383 -14.81 -5.29 19.63
C LEU A 383 -15.67 -6.07 18.62
N GLU A 384 -16.83 -6.56 18.97
CA GLU A 384 -17.76 -7.21 18.05
C GLU A 384 -18.27 -6.24 16.95
N PHE A 385 -18.06 -4.93 17.14
CA PHE A 385 -18.40 -3.90 16.16
C PHE A 385 -17.74 -4.14 14.79
N TRP A 386 -16.58 -4.76 14.73
CA TRP A 386 -15.95 -5.06 13.44
C TRP A 386 -16.79 -5.97 12.53
N LYS A 387 -17.71 -6.74 13.08
CA LYS A 387 -18.64 -7.56 12.27
C LYS A 387 -19.56 -6.71 11.41
N ALA A 388 -19.90 -5.51 11.88
CA ALA A 388 -20.72 -4.55 11.17
C ALA A 388 -19.91 -3.64 10.22
N ILE A 389 -18.59 -3.59 10.37
CA ILE A 389 -17.74 -2.78 9.49
C ILE A 389 -17.65 -3.46 8.12
N PRO A 390 -17.98 -2.77 7.02
CA PRO A 390 -17.82 -3.30 5.68
C PRO A 390 -16.36 -3.70 5.42
N SER A 391 -16.15 -4.71 4.59
CA SER A 391 -14.81 -5.12 4.14
C SER A 391 -14.33 -4.29 2.93
N VAL A 392 -15.18 -3.41 2.41
CA VAL A 392 -14.90 -2.45 1.31
C VAL A 392 -15.80 -1.25 1.49
#